data_de6e08c98ace6761b16fd4033bc20c18
#
_entry.id   de6e08c98ace6761b16fd4033bc20c18
#
_cell.length_a   1.000
_cell.length_b   1.000
_cell.length_c   1.000
_cell.angle_alpha   90.00
_cell.angle_beta   90.00
_cell.angle_gamma   90.00
#
_symmetry.space_group_name_H-M   'P 1'
#
loop_
_entity.id
_entity.type
_entity.pdbx_description
1 polymer ?
#
loop_
_entity_poly.entity_id
_entity_poly.type
_entity_poly.pdbx_seq_one_letter_code
_entity_poly.pdbx_strand_id
1 'polypeptide(L)'
;QAIATAKRFGAVIEATDVRPSVKEQVESLGAKFIDVPFESQEEKDAAEGVGGYARPMPPSWLERQKVEVAKRVALADVVITTALIPGRAAPVLVTEEMVKAMKPGAVIIDIAAGKGANGSDGNCPLTEAGKTVIKHGVVIVGETNLPALVAADASALYARNLLDFLKLIVTKEGALDINLEDDIVAACLVTRDGQVLRS
;
A
#
# COMPACT_ATOMS: atom_id res chain seq x y z
N GLN A 1 5.29 7.21 6.23
CA GLN A 1 6.75 7.21 6.44
C GLN A 1 7.51 7.70 5.20
N ALA A 2 7.18 7.22 3.99
CA ALA A 2 7.83 7.67 2.76
C ALA A 2 7.71 9.19 2.56
N ILE A 3 6.51 9.76 2.75
CA ILE A 3 6.26 11.21 2.67
C ILE A 3 7.16 11.97 3.67
N ALA A 4 7.13 11.59 4.93
CA ALA A 4 7.90 12.26 5.97
C ALA A 4 9.42 12.18 5.73
N THR A 5 9.90 11.05 5.21
CA THR A 5 11.32 10.86 4.88
C THR A 5 11.73 11.70 3.68
N ALA A 6 10.96 11.66 2.59
CA ALA A 6 11.23 12.45 1.39
C ALA A 6 11.18 13.97 1.68
N LYS A 7 10.25 14.40 2.56
CA LYS A 7 10.19 15.80 3.00
C LYS A 7 11.46 16.26 3.70
N ARG A 8 12.06 15.41 4.55
CA ARG A 8 13.34 15.72 5.20
C ARG A 8 14.50 15.87 4.21
N PHE A 9 14.43 15.20 3.06
CA PHE A 9 15.39 15.39 1.97
C PHE A 9 15.08 16.59 1.07
N GLY A 10 14.06 17.39 1.39
CA GLY A 10 13.68 18.57 0.63
C GLY A 10 12.89 18.27 -0.65
N ALA A 11 12.34 17.07 -0.81
CA ALA A 11 11.54 16.73 -1.98
C ALA A 11 10.19 17.48 -2.00
N VAL A 12 9.73 17.80 -3.21
CA VAL A 12 8.34 18.19 -3.48
C VAL A 12 7.53 16.92 -3.65
N ILE A 13 6.50 16.75 -2.82
CA ILE A 13 5.79 15.48 -2.71
C ILE A 13 4.33 15.68 -3.09
N GLU A 14 3.84 14.84 -3.98
CA GLU A 14 2.45 14.66 -4.28
C GLU A 14 2.04 13.22 -3.93
N ALA A 15 0.83 13.03 -3.42
CA ALA A 15 0.33 11.70 -3.08
C ALA A 15 -1.15 11.57 -3.42
N THR A 16 -1.60 10.35 -3.66
CA THR A 16 -3.01 10.01 -3.87
C THR A 16 -3.38 8.73 -3.15
N ASP A 17 -4.63 8.67 -2.72
CA ASP A 17 -5.27 7.48 -2.17
C ASP A 17 -6.75 7.54 -2.54
N VAL A 18 -7.40 6.40 -2.64
CA VAL A 18 -8.84 6.34 -2.92
C VAL A 18 -9.70 6.75 -1.71
N ARG A 19 -9.14 6.68 -0.50
CA ARG A 19 -9.84 6.96 0.76
C ARG A 19 -9.78 8.45 1.11
N PRO A 20 -10.93 9.14 1.29
CA PRO A 20 -10.96 10.56 1.63
C PRO A 20 -10.24 10.89 2.95
N SER A 21 -10.32 9.99 3.94
CA SER A 21 -9.69 10.16 5.26
C SER A 21 -8.16 10.26 5.21
N VAL A 22 -7.53 9.82 4.13
CA VAL A 22 -6.07 9.87 3.95
C VAL A 22 -5.59 11.25 3.51
N LYS A 23 -6.46 12.07 2.89
CA LYS A 23 -6.10 13.40 2.39
C LYS A 23 -5.51 14.29 3.49
N GLU A 24 -6.21 14.43 4.60
CA GLU A 24 -5.76 15.23 5.73
C GLU A 24 -4.42 14.72 6.30
N GLN A 25 -4.25 13.40 6.38
CA GLN A 25 -3.01 12.79 6.84
C GLN A 25 -1.83 13.11 5.91
N VAL A 26 -2.03 13.06 4.59
CA VAL A 26 -1.03 13.40 3.58
C VAL A 26 -0.64 14.87 3.69
N GLU A 27 -1.61 15.76 3.77
CA GLU A 27 -1.41 17.21 3.84
C GLU A 27 -0.74 17.62 5.14
N SER A 28 -1.07 16.97 6.27
CA SER A 28 -0.42 17.20 7.57
C SER A 28 1.08 16.87 7.56
N LEU A 29 1.52 15.97 6.69
CA LEU A 29 2.94 15.65 6.50
C LEU A 29 3.64 16.61 5.52
N GLY A 30 2.92 17.59 4.97
CA GLY A 30 3.45 18.61 4.05
C GLY A 30 3.55 18.14 2.61
N ALA A 31 2.84 17.10 2.21
CA ALA A 31 2.66 16.71 0.82
C ALA A 31 1.38 17.31 0.24
N LYS A 32 1.31 17.45 -1.09
CA LYS A 32 0.11 17.86 -1.79
C LYS A 32 -0.72 16.62 -2.14
N PHE A 33 -2.00 16.63 -1.80
CA PHE A 33 -2.89 15.57 -2.23
C PHE A 33 -3.35 15.78 -3.67
N ILE A 34 -3.29 14.72 -4.49
CA ILE A 34 -3.83 14.71 -5.85
C ILE A 34 -5.31 14.37 -5.72
N ASP A 35 -6.14 15.39 -5.80
CA ASP A 35 -7.59 15.27 -5.61
C ASP A 35 -8.28 14.87 -6.91
N VAL A 36 -9.17 13.90 -6.82
CA VAL A 36 -10.07 13.49 -7.90
C VAL A 36 -11.49 13.66 -7.38
N PRO A 37 -12.22 14.68 -7.82
CA PRO A 37 -13.56 14.97 -7.30
C PRO A 37 -14.52 13.81 -7.49
N PHE A 38 -15.37 13.58 -6.48
CA PHE A 38 -16.51 12.67 -6.61
C PHE A 38 -17.65 13.35 -7.33
N GLU A 39 -18.17 12.72 -8.37
CA GLU A 39 -19.27 13.24 -9.20
C GLU A 39 -20.63 12.60 -8.84
N SER A 40 -20.62 11.52 -8.03
CA SER A 40 -21.84 10.82 -7.60
C SER A 40 -21.79 10.43 -6.13
N GLN A 41 -22.97 10.13 -5.55
CA GLN A 41 -23.06 9.59 -4.19
C GLN A 41 -22.45 8.19 -4.12
N GLU A 42 -22.61 7.36 -5.17
CA GLU A 42 -22.01 6.03 -5.26
C GLU A 42 -20.49 6.08 -5.13
N GLU A 43 -19.83 7.06 -5.75
CA GLU A 43 -18.38 7.24 -5.64
C GLU A 43 -17.95 7.60 -4.22
N LYS A 44 -18.71 8.45 -3.52
CA LYS A 44 -18.45 8.79 -2.12
C LYS A 44 -18.60 7.58 -1.20
N ASP A 45 -19.70 6.84 -1.35
CA ASP A 45 -19.99 5.66 -0.54
C ASP A 45 -18.95 4.56 -0.77
N ALA A 46 -18.46 4.41 -2.00
CA ALA A 46 -17.38 3.48 -2.31
C ALA A 46 -16.06 3.89 -1.65
N ALA A 47 -15.72 5.17 -1.68
CA ALA A 47 -14.49 5.69 -1.09
C ALA A 47 -14.48 5.63 0.45
N GLU A 48 -15.62 5.85 1.12
CA GLU A 48 -15.75 5.70 2.58
C GLU A 48 -15.54 4.25 3.03
N GLY A 49 -15.98 3.28 2.21
CA GLY A 49 -15.70 1.86 2.40
C GLY A 49 -16.22 1.27 3.72
N VAL A 50 -15.53 0.23 4.19
CA VAL A 50 -15.81 -0.44 5.48
C VAL A 50 -14.49 -0.83 6.15
N GLY A 51 -14.37 -0.62 7.45
CA GLY A 51 -13.20 -1.06 8.23
C GLY A 51 -11.88 -0.40 7.79
N GLY A 52 -11.92 0.81 7.24
CA GLY A 52 -10.72 1.53 6.78
C GLY A 52 -10.22 1.13 5.39
N TYR A 53 -10.93 0.23 4.70
CA TYR A 53 -10.67 -0.13 3.30
C TYR A 53 -11.74 0.45 2.39
N ALA A 54 -11.33 1.11 1.29
CA ALA A 54 -12.26 1.52 0.25
C ALA A 54 -12.91 0.29 -0.41
N ARG A 55 -14.18 0.43 -0.82
CA ARG A 55 -14.80 -0.52 -1.74
C ARG A 55 -14.21 -0.32 -3.15
N PRO A 56 -14.40 -1.27 -4.08
CA PRO A 56 -14.03 -1.03 -5.46
C PRO A 56 -14.67 0.25 -5.98
N MET A 57 -13.83 1.17 -6.47
CA MET A 57 -14.30 2.44 -7.03
C MET A 57 -14.98 2.23 -8.37
N PRO A 58 -16.02 3.01 -8.71
CA PRO A 58 -16.64 2.97 -10.02
C PRO A 58 -15.64 3.24 -11.15
N PRO A 59 -15.80 2.58 -12.33
CA PRO A 59 -14.88 2.76 -13.46
C PRO A 59 -14.72 4.21 -13.91
N SER A 60 -15.78 5.02 -13.86
CA SER A 60 -15.76 6.44 -14.21
C SER A 60 -14.77 7.23 -13.36
N TRP A 61 -14.77 6.99 -12.05
CA TRP A 61 -13.83 7.65 -11.13
C TRP A 61 -12.40 7.17 -11.37
N LEU A 62 -12.20 5.86 -11.57
CA LEU A 62 -10.88 5.28 -11.84
C LEU A 62 -10.25 5.84 -13.11
N GLU A 63 -11.02 6.08 -14.17
CA GLU A 63 -10.52 6.71 -15.39
C GLU A 63 -10.09 8.17 -15.16
N ARG A 64 -10.86 8.95 -14.39
CA ARG A 64 -10.45 10.32 -14.01
C ARG A 64 -9.19 10.29 -13.15
N GLN A 65 -9.11 9.39 -12.17
CA GLN A 65 -7.92 9.21 -11.35
C GLN A 65 -6.70 8.87 -12.20
N LYS A 66 -6.83 7.92 -13.13
CA LYS A 66 -5.77 7.51 -14.05
C LYS A 66 -5.22 8.69 -14.85
N VAL A 67 -6.09 9.56 -15.35
CA VAL A 67 -5.68 10.76 -16.11
C VAL A 67 -4.88 11.72 -15.21
N GLU A 68 -5.34 12.00 -13.99
CA GLU A 68 -4.66 12.91 -13.08
C GLU A 68 -3.32 12.32 -12.59
N VAL A 69 -3.28 11.03 -12.27
CA VAL A 69 -2.05 10.33 -11.87
C VAL A 69 -1.05 10.31 -13.01
N ALA A 70 -1.47 10.06 -14.25
CA ALA A 70 -0.57 10.05 -15.42
C ALA A 70 0.17 11.38 -15.60
N LYS A 71 -0.53 12.51 -15.44
CA LYS A 71 0.08 13.85 -15.51
C LYS A 71 1.19 14.03 -14.48
N ARG A 72 1.01 13.50 -13.27
CA ARG A 72 1.98 13.63 -12.17
C ARG A 72 3.14 12.68 -12.34
N VAL A 73 2.87 11.43 -12.72
CA VAL A 73 3.89 10.41 -13.00
C VAL A 73 4.86 10.88 -14.08
N ALA A 74 4.36 11.49 -15.16
CA ALA A 74 5.22 12.02 -16.25
C ALA A 74 6.22 13.09 -15.78
N LEU A 75 5.93 13.82 -14.71
CA LEU A 75 6.78 14.88 -14.15
C LEU A 75 7.64 14.39 -12.98
N ALA A 76 7.32 13.24 -12.40
CA ALA A 76 7.98 12.72 -11.21
C ALA A 76 9.42 12.24 -11.52
N ASP A 77 10.31 12.47 -10.57
CA ASP A 77 11.65 11.89 -10.55
C ASP A 77 11.65 10.54 -9.83
N VAL A 78 10.76 10.37 -8.83
CA VAL A 78 10.57 9.12 -8.08
C VAL A 78 9.09 8.86 -7.90
N VAL A 79 8.65 7.65 -8.18
CA VAL A 79 7.29 7.14 -7.92
C VAL A 79 7.38 5.97 -6.95
N ILE A 80 6.59 5.99 -5.88
CA ILE A 80 6.49 4.89 -4.92
C ILE A 80 5.04 4.41 -4.92
N THR A 81 4.82 3.14 -5.26
CA THR A 81 3.50 2.52 -5.26
C THR A 81 3.36 1.55 -4.10
N THR A 82 2.23 1.62 -3.38
CA THR A 82 2.00 0.87 -2.14
C THR A 82 0.63 0.20 -2.08
N ALA A 83 -0.07 0.07 -3.19
CA ALA A 83 -1.42 -0.51 -3.18
C ALA A 83 -1.34 -2.04 -3.08
N LEU A 84 -1.50 -2.53 -1.86
CA LEU A 84 -1.63 -3.94 -1.53
C LEU A 84 -3.03 -4.22 -1.00
N ILE A 85 -3.66 -5.26 -1.53
CA ILE A 85 -4.96 -5.74 -1.06
C ILE A 85 -4.74 -7.13 -0.47
N PRO A 86 -4.93 -7.34 0.84
CA PRO A 86 -4.75 -8.65 1.45
C PRO A 86 -5.58 -9.73 0.76
N GLY A 87 -4.94 -10.86 0.40
CA GLY A 87 -5.61 -11.99 -0.27
C GLY A 87 -6.06 -11.75 -1.71
N ARG A 88 -5.72 -10.59 -2.30
CA ARG A 88 -6.05 -10.25 -3.70
C ARG A 88 -4.83 -9.73 -4.43
N ALA A 89 -4.91 -9.78 -5.75
CA ALA A 89 -3.90 -9.19 -6.60
C ALA A 89 -3.83 -7.67 -6.46
N ALA A 90 -2.62 -7.13 -6.48
CA ALA A 90 -2.39 -5.71 -6.46
C ALA A 90 -2.94 -5.03 -7.73
N PRO A 91 -3.62 -3.88 -7.61
CA PRO A 91 -4.13 -3.16 -8.77
C PRO A 91 -2.98 -2.54 -9.58
N VAL A 92 -3.21 -2.36 -10.87
CA VAL A 92 -2.31 -1.58 -11.74
C VAL A 92 -2.53 -0.09 -11.48
N LEU A 93 -1.50 0.60 -11.02
CA LEU A 93 -1.50 2.04 -10.75
C LEU A 93 -0.68 2.83 -11.77
N VAL A 94 0.42 2.25 -12.24
CA VAL A 94 1.34 2.88 -13.20
C VAL A 94 1.38 2.02 -14.45
N THR A 95 0.80 2.48 -15.54
CA THR A 95 0.75 1.73 -16.81
C THR A 95 2.07 1.86 -17.57
N GLU A 96 2.29 1.00 -18.57
CA GLU A 96 3.46 1.10 -19.44
C GLU A 96 3.53 2.47 -20.16
N GLU A 97 2.38 3.01 -20.58
CA GLU A 97 2.31 4.32 -21.23
C GLU A 97 2.76 5.44 -20.28
N MET A 98 2.40 5.34 -18.99
CA MET A 98 2.89 6.28 -17.98
C MET A 98 4.40 6.17 -17.80
N VAL A 99 4.95 4.95 -17.79
CA VAL A 99 6.41 4.73 -17.70
C VAL A 99 7.13 5.35 -18.92
N LYS A 100 6.60 5.16 -20.12
CA LYS A 100 7.14 5.77 -21.35
C LYS A 100 7.16 7.31 -21.32
N ALA A 101 6.24 7.91 -20.58
CA ALA A 101 6.13 9.37 -20.44
C ALA A 101 7.04 9.94 -19.33
N MET A 102 7.64 9.10 -18.49
CA MET A 102 8.56 9.55 -17.43
C MET A 102 9.90 10.02 -18.00
N LYS A 103 10.61 10.81 -17.23
CA LYS A 103 11.96 11.26 -17.57
C LYS A 103 12.95 10.08 -17.58
N PRO A 104 13.89 10.00 -18.52
CA PRO A 104 14.99 9.06 -18.43
C PRO A 104 15.75 9.22 -17.11
N GLY A 105 16.05 8.12 -16.43
CA GLY A 105 16.69 8.10 -15.12
C GLY A 105 15.74 8.25 -13.94
N ALA A 106 14.43 8.46 -14.16
CA ALA A 106 13.43 8.39 -13.11
C ALA A 106 13.35 6.98 -12.49
N VAL A 107 12.85 6.90 -11.27
CA VAL A 107 12.81 5.65 -10.50
C VAL A 107 11.38 5.33 -10.08
N ILE A 108 10.97 4.08 -10.25
CA ILE A 108 9.74 3.53 -9.68
C ILE A 108 10.12 2.49 -8.62
N ILE A 109 9.58 2.62 -7.42
CA ILE A 109 9.69 1.61 -6.36
C ILE A 109 8.31 0.98 -6.17
N ASP A 110 8.18 -0.26 -6.61
CA ASP A 110 6.92 -1.00 -6.54
C ASP A 110 6.91 -1.90 -5.30
N ILE A 111 6.27 -1.43 -4.22
CA ILE A 111 6.16 -2.20 -2.96
C ILE A 111 5.23 -3.41 -3.13
N ALA A 112 4.38 -3.42 -4.15
CA ALA A 112 3.51 -4.55 -4.47
C ALA A 112 4.17 -5.62 -5.34
N ALA A 113 5.48 -5.53 -5.59
CA ALA A 113 6.21 -6.51 -6.39
C ALA A 113 5.99 -7.95 -5.88
N GLY A 114 5.69 -8.87 -6.78
CA GLY A 114 5.32 -10.27 -6.48
C GLY A 114 3.88 -10.45 -5.98
N LYS A 115 3.05 -9.41 -6.00
CA LYS A 115 1.64 -9.44 -5.54
C LYS A 115 0.63 -9.09 -6.64
N GLY A 116 1.09 -8.91 -7.88
CA GLY A 116 0.21 -8.64 -9.02
C GLY A 116 -0.58 -9.86 -9.49
N ALA A 117 -1.50 -9.64 -10.42
CA ALA A 117 -2.29 -10.68 -11.06
C ALA A 117 -2.05 -10.71 -12.58
N ASN A 118 -2.34 -11.85 -13.19
CA ASN A 118 -2.44 -11.99 -14.64
C ASN A 118 -1.20 -11.48 -15.42
N GLY A 119 0.01 -11.80 -14.91
CA GLY A 119 1.26 -11.42 -15.55
C GLY A 119 1.78 -10.03 -15.16
N SER A 120 1.10 -9.32 -14.26
CA SER A 120 1.65 -8.15 -13.59
C SER A 120 2.30 -8.57 -12.27
N ASP A 121 3.57 -8.23 -12.08
CA ASP A 121 4.28 -8.55 -10.84
C ASP A 121 4.09 -7.51 -9.73
N GLY A 122 3.21 -6.51 -9.92
CA GLY A 122 2.98 -5.47 -8.91
C GLY A 122 1.99 -4.40 -9.36
N ASN A 123 2.15 -3.18 -8.85
CA ASN A 123 1.35 -2.02 -9.25
C ASN A 123 1.75 -1.45 -10.63
N CYS A 124 2.88 -1.89 -11.18
CA CYS A 124 3.35 -1.56 -12.53
C CYS A 124 3.55 -2.86 -13.32
N PRO A 125 2.93 -3.04 -14.52
CA PRO A 125 3.09 -4.25 -15.33
C PRO A 125 4.53 -4.51 -15.80
N LEU A 126 5.39 -3.49 -15.79
CA LEU A 126 6.81 -3.63 -16.16
C LEU A 126 7.70 -4.03 -14.98
N THR A 127 7.15 -4.14 -13.76
CA THR A 127 7.86 -4.64 -12.59
C THR A 127 8.22 -6.11 -12.79
N GLU A 128 9.45 -6.48 -12.44
CA GLU A 128 9.89 -7.87 -12.34
C GLU A 128 10.21 -8.18 -10.88
N ALA A 129 9.47 -9.12 -10.30
CA ALA A 129 9.59 -9.50 -8.89
C ALA A 129 11.02 -9.95 -8.53
N GLY A 130 11.56 -9.42 -7.44
CA GLY A 130 12.91 -9.69 -6.95
C GLY A 130 14.03 -9.08 -7.79
N LYS A 131 13.72 -8.13 -8.72
CA LYS A 131 14.72 -7.51 -9.60
C LYS A 131 14.60 -6.00 -9.63
N THR A 132 15.71 -5.35 -9.95
CA THR A 132 15.75 -3.98 -10.44
C THR A 132 16.02 -4.01 -11.95
N VAL A 133 15.11 -3.45 -12.73
CA VAL A 133 15.18 -3.44 -14.20
C VAL A 133 15.11 -2.02 -14.74
N ILE A 134 15.59 -1.82 -16.00
CA ILE A 134 15.42 -0.55 -16.70
C ILE A 134 14.48 -0.80 -17.88
N LYS A 135 13.35 -0.08 -17.89
CA LYS A 135 12.36 -0.11 -18.97
C LYS A 135 12.10 1.31 -19.45
N HIS A 136 12.19 1.56 -20.73
CA HIS A 136 12.01 2.89 -21.34
C HIS A 136 12.88 4.00 -20.71
N GLY A 137 14.07 3.65 -20.22
CA GLY A 137 14.97 4.58 -19.54
C GLY A 137 14.64 4.85 -18.07
N VAL A 138 13.59 4.23 -17.52
CA VAL A 138 13.17 4.33 -16.12
C VAL A 138 13.65 3.12 -15.34
N VAL A 139 14.20 3.34 -14.16
CA VAL A 139 14.62 2.28 -13.23
C VAL A 139 13.40 1.81 -12.45
N ILE A 140 13.09 0.52 -12.51
CA ILE A 140 11.95 -0.08 -11.78
C ILE A 140 12.51 -1.07 -10.76
N VAL A 141 12.28 -0.78 -9.48
CA VAL A 141 12.70 -1.59 -8.34
C VAL A 141 11.55 -2.47 -7.90
N GLY A 142 11.64 -3.76 -8.19
CA GLY A 142 10.66 -4.80 -7.84
C GLY A 142 11.10 -5.66 -6.66
N GLU A 143 11.76 -5.06 -5.64
CA GLU A 143 12.23 -5.80 -4.46
C GLU A 143 11.05 -6.38 -3.67
N THR A 144 11.03 -7.70 -3.48
CA THR A 144 9.94 -8.41 -2.79
C THR A 144 10.13 -8.52 -1.28
N ASN A 145 11.33 -8.23 -0.78
CA ASN A 145 11.65 -8.32 0.65
C ASN A 145 12.38 -7.06 1.15
N LEU A 146 11.72 -5.90 0.98
CA LEU A 146 12.24 -4.63 1.47
C LEU A 146 12.62 -4.64 2.97
N PRO A 147 11.87 -5.31 3.89
CA PRO A 147 12.27 -5.39 5.29
C PRO A 147 13.67 -6.00 5.51
N ALA A 148 14.10 -6.92 4.66
CA ALA A 148 15.44 -7.52 4.77
C ALA A 148 16.58 -6.51 4.52
N LEU A 149 16.32 -5.43 3.77
CA LEU A 149 17.31 -4.38 3.52
C LEU A 149 17.57 -3.48 4.74
N VAL A 150 16.63 -3.48 5.70
CA VAL A 150 16.69 -2.75 6.97
C VAL A 150 16.36 -3.68 8.14
N ALA A 151 16.96 -4.86 8.16
CA ALA A 151 16.57 -5.99 8.98
C ALA A 151 16.49 -5.69 10.49
N ALA A 152 17.42 -4.91 11.02
CA ALA A 152 17.43 -4.57 12.45
C ALA A 152 16.18 -3.76 12.84
N ASP A 153 15.86 -2.71 12.09
CA ASP A 153 14.71 -1.85 12.38
C ASP A 153 13.40 -2.59 12.10
N ALA A 154 13.32 -3.33 11.01
CA ALA A 154 12.15 -4.13 10.64
C ALA A 154 11.85 -5.18 11.72
N SER A 155 12.87 -5.89 12.22
CA SER A 155 12.74 -6.88 13.28
C SER A 155 12.30 -6.26 14.60
N ALA A 156 12.84 -5.10 14.97
CA ALA A 156 12.46 -4.39 16.19
C ALA A 156 11.00 -3.94 16.17
N LEU A 157 10.52 -3.42 15.02
CA LEU A 157 9.12 -3.04 14.84
C LEU A 157 8.18 -4.24 14.86
N TYR A 158 8.56 -5.33 14.20
CA TYR A 158 7.80 -6.58 14.20
C TYR A 158 7.71 -7.20 15.60
N ALA A 159 8.83 -7.24 16.34
CA ALA A 159 8.85 -7.74 17.70
C ALA A 159 7.93 -6.94 18.65
N ARG A 160 7.81 -5.62 18.44
CA ARG A 160 6.85 -4.80 19.19
C ARG A 160 5.40 -5.20 18.91
N ASN A 161 5.04 -5.43 17.65
CA ASN A 161 3.70 -5.90 17.30
C ASN A 161 3.39 -7.26 17.93
N LEU A 162 4.36 -8.19 17.92
CA LEU A 162 4.22 -9.48 18.60
C LEU A 162 4.04 -9.33 20.11
N LEU A 163 4.83 -8.43 20.73
CA LEU A 163 4.70 -8.16 22.16
C LEU A 163 3.32 -7.58 22.51
N ASP A 164 2.82 -6.66 21.70
CA ASP A 164 1.50 -6.07 21.93
C ASP A 164 0.39 -7.10 21.74
N PHE A 165 0.49 -8.01 20.75
CA PHE A 165 -0.42 -9.13 20.61
C PHE A 165 -0.36 -10.09 21.81
N LEU A 166 0.85 -10.42 22.31
CA LEU A 166 1.01 -11.29 23.49
C LEU A 166 0.32 -10.72 24.74
N LYS A 167 0.28 -9.41 24.91
CA LYS A 167 -0.44 -8.76 26.01
C LYS A 167 -1.96 -8.96 25.97
N LEU A 168 -2.52 -9.29 24.80
CA LEU A 168 -3.94 -9.59 24.65
C LEU A 168 -4.29 -11.02 25.07
N ILE A 169 -3.31 -11.94 24.98
CA ILE A 169 -3.53 -13.38 25.18
C ILE A 169 -2.78 -13.97 26.39
N VAL A 170 -1.99 -13.17 27.10
CA VAL A 170 -1.26 -13.60 28.30
C VAL A 170 -1.63 -12.70 29.47
N THR A 171 -2.12 -13.30 30.55
CA THR A 171 -2.46 -12.56 31.78
C THR A 171 -1.21 -12.06 32.51
N LYS A 172 -1.39 -11.20 33.51
CA LYS A 172 -0.28 -10.70 34.35
C LYS A 172 0.40 -11.82 35.13
N GLU A 173 -0.32 -12.90 35.43
CA GLU A 173 0.16 -14.09 36.12
C GLU A 173 0.88 -15.08 35.18
N GLY A 174 0.95 -14.77 33.88
CA GLY A 174 1.61 -15.58 32.87
C GLY A 174 0.76 -16.72 32.32
N ALA A 175 -0.55 -16.76 32.60
CA ALA A 175 -1.46 -17.73 32.05
C ALA A 175 -1.96 -17.35 30.65
N LEU A 176 -2.22 -18.32 29.80
CA LEU A 176 -2.83 -18.10 28.49
C LEU A 176 -4.33 -17.81 28.67
N ASP A 177 -4.79 -16.69 28.13
CA ASP A 177 -6.19 -16.27 28.09
C ASP A 177 -6.56 -15.88 26.64
N ILE A 178 -7.39 -16.70 26.00
CA ILE A 178 -7.85 -16.45 24.63
C ILE A 178 -9.28 -15.92 24.70
N ASN A 179 -9.41 -14.61 24.86
CA ASN A 179 -10.68 -13.92 24.86
C ASN A 179 -11.15 -13.66 23.42
N LEU A 180 -12.23 -14.32 23.00
CA LEU A 180 -12.82 -14.19 21.66
C LEU A 180 -13.77 -12.98 21.53
N GLU A 181 -14.02 -12.24 22.61
CA GLU A 181 -14.71 -10.95 22.54
C GLU A 181 -13.79 -9.83 22.01
N ASP A 182 -12.48 -10.03 22.12
CA ASP A 182 -11.49 -9.17 21.47
C ASP A 182 -11.42 -9.51 19.98
N ASP A 183 -11.65 -8.52 19.14
CA ASP A 183 -11.73 -8.67 17.67
C ASP A 183 -10.39 -9.05 17.05
N ILE A 184 -9.27 -8.61 17.61
CA ILE A 184 -7.91 -8.96 17.15
C ILE A 184 -7.62 -10.42 17.47
N VAL A 185 -7.91 -10.86 18.70
CA VAL A 185 -7.71 -12.25 19.12
C VAL A 185 -8.59 -13.19 18.31
N ALA A 186 -9.88 -12.86 18.16
CA ALA A 186 -10.83 -13.63 17.36
C ALA A 186 -10.38 -13.72 15.88
N ALA A 187 -9.86 -12.61 15.32
CA ALA A 187 -9.38 -12.56 13.93
C ALA A 187 -8.09 -13.39 13.72
N CYS A 188 -7.26 -13.54 14.74
CA CYS A 188 -6.01 -14.30 14.65
C CYS A 188 -6.16 -15.80 14.94
N LEU A 189 -7.28 -16.22 15.55
CA LEU A 189 -7.48 -17.63 15.92
C LEU A 189 -7.88 -18.46 14.70
N VAL A 190 -6.99 -19.34 14.26
CA VAL A 190 -7.20 -20.22 13.10
C VAL A 190 -7.76 -21.57 13.49
N THR A 191 -7.22 -22.16 14.57
CA THR A 191 -7.64 -23.49 15.04
C THR A 191 -7.81 -23.49 16.55
N ARG A 192 -8.80 -24.25 17.05
CA ARG A 192 -9.00 -24.52 18.49
C ARG A 192 -9.59 -25.90 18.68
N ASP A 193 -9.06 -26.63 19.65
CA ASP A 193 -9.57 -27.97 20.05
C ASP A 193 -9.67 -28.95 18.87
N GLY A 194 -8.71 -28.91 17.92
CA GLY A 194 -8.69 -29.74 16.73
C GLY A 194 -9.65 -29.33 15.61
N GLN A 195 -10.36 -28.21 15.77
CA GLN A 195 -11.25 -27.67 14.74
C GLN A 195 -10.61 -26.47 14.04
N VAL A 196 -10.79 -26.37 12.72
CA VAL A 196 -10.44 -25.19 11.93
C VAL A 196 -11.58 -24.20 12.03
N LEU A 197 -11.31 -23.02 12.61
CA LEU A 197 -12.31 -21.96 12.80
C LEU A 197 -12.27 -20.93 11.66
N ARG A 198 -11.16 -20.87 10.96
CA ARG A 198 -10.94 -19.94 9.85
C ARG A 198 -10.07 -20.59 8.78
N SER A 199 -10.48 -20.51 7.52
CA SER A 199 -9.76 -20.95 6.32
C SER A 199 -9.31 -19.74 5.48
#